data_30a75344c44ad206f81055eb9dfff47e
#
_entry.id   30a75344c44ad206f81055eb9dfff47e
#
_cell.length_a   1.000
_cell.length_b   1.000
_cell.length_c   1.000
_cell.angle_alpha   90.00
_cell.angle_beta   90.00
_cell.angle_gamma   90.00
#
_symmetry.space_group_name_H-M   'P 1'
#
loop_
_entity.id
_entity.type
_entity.pdbx_description
1 polymer ?
#
loop_
_entity_poly.entity_id
_entity_poly.type
_entity_poly.pdbx_seq_one_letter_code
_entity_poly.pdbx_strand_id
1 'polypeptide(L)'
;GRTDAGVHAREQSAHFDCTNKINKFDKFIKSINYFLKKDGVSILQIRLRNKNFHARFSVKMRVYEYIIINRISSPVLEKNRSWHITNELDLEMMKKAAKKLVGTNDFSTFRASSCRAKSPIKTMKSVKIKSKNDMIEIEFQSQSFLQQQVRSMVGCLKYVGEEKWTLKKFMFVLNKKKRILCAPPAPPEGLYLAR
;
A
#
# COMPACT_ATOMS: atom_id res chain seq x y z
N GLY A 1 6.84 -4.89 -9.39
CA GLY A 1 5.89 -3.92 -8.87
C GLY A 1 6.42 -2.49 -9.02
N ARG A 2 5.57 -1.51 -8.69
CA ARG A 2 5.97 -0.11 -8.54
C ARG A 2 5.33 0.41 -7.27
N THR A 3 6.09 1.09 -6.44
CA THR A 3 5.64 1.82 -5.26
C THR A 3 5.89 3.31 -5.48
N ASP A 4 5.12 4.16 -4.81
CA ASP A 4 5.38 5.61 -4.82
C ASP A 4 6.65 5.92 -4.01
N ALA A 5 7.26 7.09 -4.21
CA ALA A 5 8.39 7.53 -3.40
C ALA A 5 8.02 7.54 -1.90
N GLY A 6 8.92 7.07 -1.05
CA GLY A 6 8.74 6.95 0.40
C GLY A 6 7.89 5.75 0.86
N VAL A 7 7.36 4.95 -0.06
CA VAL A 7 6.63 3.72 0.26
C VAL A 7 7.61 2.56 0.41
N HIS A 8 7.45 1.79 1.47
CA HIS A 8 8.28 0.62 1.77
C HIS A 8 7.82 -0.63 1.00
N ALA A 9 8.70 -1.61 0.87
CA ALA A 9 8.36 -2.93 0.38
C ALA A 9 9.07 -3.99 1.23
N ARG A 10 8.31 -4.96 1.76
CA ARG A 10 8.88 -6.15 2.41
C ARG A 10 9.33 -7.15 1.37
N GLU A 11 8.50 -7.31 0.32
CA GLU A 11 8.82 -8.15 -0.84
C GLU A 11 8.42 -7.43 -2.12
N GLN A 12 9.38 -7.13 -2.98
CA GLN A 12 9.12 -6.57 -4.30
C GLN A 12 9.86 -7.35 -5.37
N SER A 13 9.13 -7.81 -6.38
CA SER A 13 9.72 -8.51 -7.52
C SER A 13 10.11 -7.53 -8.62
N ALA A 14 11.33 -7.67 -9.11
CA ALA A 14 11.83 -7.06 -10.34
C ALA A 14 12.30 -8.16 -11.30
N HIS A 15 12.47 -7.85 -12.56
CA HIS A 15 13.09 -8.74 -13.55
C HIS A 15 13.99 -7.95 -14.46
N PHE A 16 14.97 -8.62 -14.99
CA PHE A 16 15.86 -8.17 -16.07
C PHE A 16 16.23 -9.34 -16.94
N ASP A 17 16.58 -9.05 -18.19
CA ASP A 17 17.12 -10.03 -19.11
C ASP A 17 18.64 -9.98 -19.02
N CYS A 18 19.28 -11.16 -19.07
CA CYS A 18 20.72 -11.30 -18.99
C CYS A 18 21.19 -12.21 -20.10
N THR A 19 22.14 -11.73 -20.89
CA THR A 19 22.77 -12.51 -21.97
C THR A 19 23.76 -13.55 -21.44
N ASN A 20 24.42 -13.23 -20.32
CA ASN A 20 25.38 -14.11 -19.70
C ASN A 20 24.72 -14.99 -18.63
N LYS A 21 25.03 -16.28 -18.64
CA LYS A 21 24.53 -17.22 -17.63
C LYS A 21 25.12 -16.88 -16.24
N ILE A 22 24.25 -16.63 -15.27
CA ILE A 22 24.66 -16.44 -13.87
C ILE A 22 24.76 -17.82 -13.22
N ASN A 23 25.99 -18.31 -12.99
CA ASN A 23 26.21 -19.66 -12.47
C ASN A 23 26.12 -19.74 -10.93
N LYS A 24 26.38 -18.65 -10.20
CA LYS A 24 26.42 -18.61 -8.72
C LYS A 24 25.57 -17.46 -8.20
N PHE A 25 24.27 -17.72 -7.98
CA PHE A 25 23.33 -16.70 -7.52
C PHE A 25 23.74 -16.06 -6.18
N ASP A 26 24.24 -16.84 -5.22
CA ASP A 26 24.65 -16.32 -3.92
C ASP A 26 25.79 -15.30 -4.01
N LYS A 27 26.79 -15.55 -4.89
CA LYS A 27 27.87 -14.59 -5.14
C LYS A 27 27.33 -13.32 -5.81
N PHE A 28 26.39 -13.50 -6.75
CA PHE A 28 25.78 -12.38 -7.47
C PHE A 28 24.91 -11.54 -6.52
N ILE A 29 24.10 -12.16 -5.64
CA ILE A 29 23.34 -11.48 -4.59
C ILE A 29 24.26 -10.67 -3.67
N LYS A 30 25.36 -11.27 -3.18
CA LYS A 30 26.33 -10.58 -2.34
C LYS A 30 26.92 -9.36 -3.03
N SER A 31 27.32 -9.52 -4.30
CA SER A 31 27.89 -8.44 -5.10
C SER A 31 26.89 -7.27 -5.29
N ILE A 32 25.64 -7.55 -5.69
CA ILE A 32 24.64 -6.49 -5.87
C ILE A 32 24.35 -5.80 -4.53
N ASN A 33 24.16 -6.56 -3.46
CA ASN A 33 23.85 -6.00 -2.14
C ASN A 33 24.97 -5.12 -1.58
N TYR A 34 26.21 -5.38 -1.96
CA TYR A 34 27.33 -4.49 -1.62
C TYR A 34 27.13 -3.08 -2.16
N PHE A 35 26.68 -2.96 -3.42
CA PHE A 35 26.41 -1.64 -4.03
C PHE A 35 25.12 -1.01 -3.51
N LEU A 36 24.08 -1.80 -3.25
CA LEU A 36 22.76 -1.30 -2.82
C LEU A 36 22.66 -0.95 -1.33
N LYS A 37 23.68 -1.24 -0.53
CA LYS A 37 23.66 -1.04 0.91
C LYS A 37 23.29 0.39 1.33
N LYS A 38 23.77 1.39 0.57
CA LYS A 38 23.52 2.82 0.85
C LYS A 38 22.11 3.27 0.46
N ASP A 39 21.45 2.54 -0.43
CA ASP A 39 20.15 2.91 -0.98
C ASP A 39 18.97 2.32 -0.19
N GLY A 40 19.25 1.60 0.92
CA GLY A 40 18.22 0.95 1.74
C GLY A 40 17.49 -0.17 1.00
N VAL A 41 18.14 -0.81 0.01
CA VAL A 41 17.60 -1.91 -0.79
C VAL A 41 18.45 -3.16 -0.55
N SER A 42 17.77 -4.31 -0.43
CA SER A 42 18.45 -5.61 -0.32
C SER A 42 17.78 -6.63 -1.23
N ILE A 43 18.58 -7.33 -2.03
CA ILE A 43 18.16 -8.47 -2.83
C ILE A 43 18.15 -9.70 -1.95
N LEU A 44 16.96 -10.25 -1.73
CA LEU A 44 16.78 -11.44 -0.88
C LEU A 44 16.98 -12.73 -1.68
N GLN A 45 16.54 -12.74 -2.95
CA GLN A 45 16.55 -13.95 -3.76
C GLN A 45 16.59 -13.62 -5.26
N ILE A 46 17.25 -14.48 -6.03
CA ILE A 46 17.24 -14.48 -7.50
C ILE A 46 16.73 -15.84 -7.97
N ARG A 47 15.84 -15.82 -8.95
CA ARG A 47 15.30 -17.03 -9.59
C ARG A 47 15.25 -16.87 -11.10
N LEU A 48 15.61 -17.90 -11.82
CA LEU A 48 15.36 -17.97 -13.26
C LEU A 48 13.85 -18.04 -13.52
N ARG A 49 13.42 -17.37 -14.56
CA ARG A 49 12.05 -17.40 -15.06
C ARG A 49 12.04 -17.62 -16.57
N ASN A 50 10.91 -18.05 -17.09
CA ASN A 50 10.71 -18.15 -18.53
C ASN A 50 10.64 -16.75 -19.17
N LYS A 51 10.84 -16.68 -20.49
CA LYS A 51 10.84 -15.41 -21.26
C LYS A 51 9.52 -14.63 -21.18
N ASN A 52 8.41 -15.31 -20.87
CA ASN A 52 7.09 -14.68 -20.78
C ASN A 52 6.80 -14.09 -19.38
N PHE A 53 7.71 -14.28 -18.41
CA PHE A 53 7.53 -13.72 -17.06
C PHE A 53 7.73 -12.23 -17.08
N HIS A 54 6.78 -11.51 -16.50
CA HIS A 54 6.89 -10.07 -16.30
C HIS A 54 6.51 -9.70 -14.87
N ALA A 55 7.48 -9.23 -14.06
CA ALA A 55 7.31 -8.95 -12.62
C ALA A 55 6.13 -8.01 -12.27
N ARG A 56 5.70 -7.16 -13.20
CA ARG A 56 4.55 -6.27 -13.00
C ARG A 56 3.22 -6.89 -13.42
N PHE A 57 3.19 -7.66 -14.52
CA PHE A 57 1.94 -8.12 -15.14
C PHE A 57 1.60 -9.57 -14.79
N SER A 58 2.58 -10.39 -14.44
CA SER A 58 2.36 -11.78 -14.00
C SER A 58 1.88 -11.91 -12.55
N VAL A 59 1.58 -10.79 -11.90
CA VAL A 59 1.13 -10.77 -10.50
C VAL A 59 -0.32 -11.21 -10.40
N LYS A 60 -0.59 -12.18 -9.53
CA LYS A 60 -1.94 -12.70 -9.23
C LYS A 60 -2.63 -11.91 -8.10
N MET A 61 -1.87 -11.45 -7.13
CA MET A 61 -2.35 -10.75 -5.95
C MET A 61 -1.29 -9.78 -5.44
N ARG A 62 -1.72 -8.63 -4.93
CA ARG A 62 -0.90 -7.68 -4.16
C ARG A 62 -1.51 -7.47 -2.80
N VAL A 63 -0.65 -7.46 -1.79
CA VAL A 63 -1.02 -7.15 -0.42
C VAL A 63 -0.28 -5.88 -0.02
N TYR A 64 -1.03 -4.88 0.40
CA TYR A 64 -0.48 -3.68 1.02
C TYR A 64 -0.89 -3.61 2.48
N GLU A 65 0.04 -3.24 3.32
CA GLU A 65 -0.17 -2.96 4.74
C GLU A 65 0.08 -1.48 4.99
N TYR A 66 -0.79 -0.84 5.77
CA TYR A 66 -0.59 0.52 6.23
C TYR A 66 -0.53 0.53 7.75
N ILE A 67 0.54 1.11 8.30
CA ILE A 67 0.82 1.14 9.74
C ILE A 67 0.55 2.54 10.27
N ILE A 68 -0.30 2.63 11.31
CA ILE A 68 -0.57 3.83 12.08
C ILE A 68 -0.12 3.57 13.52
N ILE A 69 0.54 4.54 14.14
CA ILE A 69 0.77 4.59 15.59
C ILE A 69 -0.20 5.62 16.17
N ASN A 70 -1.15 5.14 16.98
CA ASN A 70 -2.22 5.94 17.53
C ASN A 70 -2.03 6.16 19.03
N ARG A 71 -1.31 7.19 19.39
CA ARG A 71 -1.03 7.61 20.76
C ARG A 71 -0.57 9.06 20.79
N ILE A 72 -0.59 9.70 21.98
CA ILE A 72 -0.16 11.09 22.16
C ILE A 72 1.35 11.23 21.91
N SER A 73 2.16 10.37 22.54
CA SER A 73 3.63 10.45 22.43
C SER A 73 4.14 9.99 21.06
N SER A 74 5.08 10.74 20.49
CA SER A 74 5.67 10.45 19.17
C SER A 74 6.39 9.09 19.14
N PRO A 75 6.24 8.32 18.06
CA PRO A 75 6.99 7.07 17.89
C PRO A 75 8.47 7.38 17.60
N VAL A 76 9.36 6.65 18.26
CA VAL A 76 10.82 6.76 18.05
C VAL A 76 11.31 5.63 17.16
N LEU A 77 10.98 4.37 17.49
CA LEU A 77 11.40 3.19 16.72
C LEU A 77 10.69 3.09 15.37
N GLU A 78 9.44 3.54 15.31
CA GLU A 78 8.59 3.53 14.10
C GLU A 78 8.69 4.83 13.29
N LYS A 79 9.60 5.74 13.65
CA LYS A 79 9.84 6.99 12.91
C LYS A 79 10.17 6.68 11.43
N ASN A 80 9.51 7.39 10.51
CA ASN A 80 9.59 7.16 9.06
C ASN A 80 9.16 5.73 8.62
N ARG A 81 8.41 5.01 9.48
CA ARG A 81 7.90 3.66 9.21
C ARG A 81 6.42 3.51 9.50
N SER A 82 5.78 4.55 10.02
CA SER A 82 4.37 4.58 10.37
C SER A 82 3.82 6.00 10.27
N TRP A 83 2.49 6.12 10.23
CA TRP A 83 1.82 7.39 10.38
C TRP A 83 1.46 7.61 11.85
N HIS A 84 2.02 8.62 12.46
CA HIS A 84 1.66 9.02 13.84
C HIS A 84 0.37 9.85 13.85
N ILE A 85 -0.61 9.41 14.62
CA ILE A 85 -1.89 10.10 14.83
C ILE A 85 -2.12 10.21 16.32
N THR A 86 -2.25 11.45 16.82
CA THR A 86 -2.43 11.73 18.25
C THR A 86 -3.89 11.64 18.71
N ASN A 87 -4.83 11.97 17.80
CA ASN A 87 -6.26 11.88 18.10
C ASN A 87 -6.70 10.41 18.17
N GLU A 88 -7.52 10.06 19.13
CA GLU A 88 -8.12 8.73 19.22
C GLU A 88 -8.92 8.41 17.95
N LEU A 89 -8.86 7.15 17.52
CA LEU A 89 -9.53 6.66 16.31
C LEU A 89 -10.59 5.61 16.68
N ASP A 90 -11.85 5.85 16.29
CA ASP A 90 -12.91 4.84 16.36
C ASP A 90 -12.64 3.72 15.35
N LEU A 91 -12.01 2.63 15.82
CA LEU A 91 -11.67 1.47 15.00
C LEU A 91 -12.89 0.72 14.50
N GLU A 92 -13.99 0.71 15.24
CA GLU A 92 -15.20 0.00 14.82
C GLU A 92 -15.87 0.72 13.64
N MET A 93 -15.92 2.04 13.67
CA MET A 93 -16.40 2.81 12.51
C MET A 93 -15.46 2.70 11.32
N MET A 94 -14.14 2.70 11.53
CA MET A 94 -13.16 2.44 10.48
C MET A 94 -13.35 1.05 9.85
N LYS A 95 -13.56 -0.01 10.64
CA LYS A 95 -13.85 -1.37 10.15
C LYS A 95 -15.15 -1.43 9.34
N LYS A 96 -16.21 -0.75 9.79
CA LYS A 96 -17.48 -0.63 9.05
C LYS A 96 -17.27 0.05 7.70
N ALA A 97 -16.51 1.14 7.64
CA ALA A 97 -16.19 1.84 6.41
C ALA A 97 -15.29 0.98 5.48
N ALA A 98 -14.28 0.31 6.03
CA ALA A 98 -13.38 -0.57 5.28
C ALA A 98 -14.12 -1.71 4.57
N LYS A 99 -15.14 -2.31 5.21
CA LYS A 99 -16.00 -3.33 4.58
C LYS A 99 -16.70 -2.82 3.32
N LYS A 100 -17.00 -1.52 3.20
CA LYS A 100 -17.64 -0.92 2.02
C LYS A 100 -16.71 -0.80 0.82
N LEU A 101 -15.41 -0.93 1.01
CA LEU A 101 -14.41 -0.94 -0.07
C LEU A 101 -14.28 -2.32 -0.73
N VAL A 102 -14.74 -3.39 -0.07
CA VAL A 102 -14.62 -4.76 -0.58
C VAL A 102 -15.57 -5.00 -1.76
N GLY A 103 -15.11 -5.78 -2.73
CA GLY A 103 -15.84 -6.07 -3.97
C GLY A 103 -15.32 -5.25 -5.16
N THR A 104 -16.07 -5.31 -6.26
CA THR A 104 -15.73 -4.59 -7.49
C THR A 104 -16.37 -3.21 -7.46
N ASN A 105 -15.53 -2.18 -7.38
CA ASN A 105 -15.95 -0.79 -7.28
C ASN A 105 -15.17 0.10 -8.26
N ASP A 106 -15.76 1.25 -8.58
CA ASP A 106 -15.06 2.34 -9.25
C ASP A 106 -14.31 3.18 -8.22
N PHE A 107 -12.97 3.09 -8.24
CA PHE A 107 -12.09 3.80 -7.30
C PHE A 107 -11.57 5.15 -7.83
N SER A 108 -12.29 5.80 -8.76
CA SER A 108 -11.91 7.11 -9.30
C SER A 108 -11.67 8.16 -8.21
N THR A 109 -12.46 8.15 -7.14
CA THR A 109 -12.27 9.06 -5.99
C THR A 109 -10.88 8.92 -5.36
N PHE A 110 -10.35 7.69 -5.29
CA PHE A 110 -9.07 7.40 -4.63
C PHE A 110 -7.87 7.39 -5.59
N ARG A 111 -8.09 7.71 -6.85
CA ARG A 111 -7.08 7.71 -7.89
C ARG A 111 -6.30 9.03 -7.91
N ALA A 112 -4.97 8.98 -8.01
CA ALA A 112 -4.18 10.18 -8.28
C ALA A 112 -4.53 10.77 -9.65
N SER A 113 -4.48 12.10 -9.79
CA SER A 113 -4.73 12.79 -11.08
C SER A 113 -3.74 12.34 -12.16
N SER A 114 -2.50 12.06 -11.79
CA SER A 114 -1.43 11.57 -12.68
C SER A 114 -1.52 10.08 -13.02
N CYS A 115 -2.50 9.35 -12.50
CA CYS A 115 -2.62 7.92 -12.71
C CYS A 115 -2.99 7.57 -14.16
N ARG A 116 -2.13 6.80 -14.85
CA ARG A 116 -2.29 6.38 -16.24
C ARG A 116 -3.05 5.05 -16.42
N ALA A 117 -3.73 4.54 -15.38
CA ALA A 117 -4.50 3.30 -15.50
C ALA A 117 -5.69 3.49 -16.44
N LYS A 118 -5.90 2.56 -17.38
CA LYS A 118 -7.02 2.61 -18.35
C LYS A 118 -8.38 2.57 -17.68
N SER A 119 -8.55 1.75 -16.62
CA SER A 119 -9.82 1.61 -15.90
C SER A 119 -9.65 1.89 -14.41
N PRO A 120 -10.55 2.71 -13.82
CA PRO A 120 -10.60 2.92 -12.37
C PRO A 120 -11.29 1.78 -11.61
N ILE A 121 -11.95 0.86 -12.33
CA ILE A 121 -12.64 -0.27 -11.72
C ILE A 121 -11.62 -1.28 -11.23
N LYS A 122 -11.70 -1.64 -9.95
CA LYS A 122 -10.84 -2.65 -9.30
C LYS A 122 -11.67 -3.54 -8.40
N THR A 123 -11.22 -4.78 -8.22
CA THR A 123 -11.82 -5.71 -7.28
C THR A 123 -10.96 -5.79 -6.03
N MET A 124 -11.46 -5.22 -4.94
CA MET A 124 -10.84 -5.33 -3.62
C MET A 124 -11.26 -6.65 -2.97
N LYS A 125 -10.31 -7.57 -2.78
CA LYS A 125 -10.59 -8.90 -2.21
C LYS A 125 -10.89 -8.81 -0.72
N SER A 126 -10.10 -8.02 0.01
CA SER A 126 -10.31 -7.77 1.43
C SER A 126 -9.69 -6.46 1.87
N VAL A 127 -10.27 -5.88 2.91
CA VAL A 127 -9.68 -4.79 3.71
C VAL A 127 -9.87 -5.17 5.18
N LYS A 128 -8.77 -5.36 5.90
CA LYS A 128 -8.78 -5.78 7.30
C LYS A 128 -8.09 -4.75 8.17
N ILE A 129 -8.67 -4.45 9.32
CA ILE A 129 -8.09 -3.54 10.32
C ILE A 129 -7.87 -4.33 11.59
N LYS A 130 -6.63 -4.36 12.04
CA LYS A 130 -6.22 -4.96 13.32
C LYS A 130 -5.56 -3.90 14.17
N SER A 131 -5.66 -4.04 15.47
CA SER A 131 -4.91 -3.22 16.42
C SER A 131 -4.22 -4.11 17.45
N LYS A 132 -3.04 -3.70 17.85
CA LYS A 132 -2.29 -4.28 18.96
C LYS A 132 -1.62 -3.14 19.69
N ASN A 133 -2.02 -2.92 20.94
CA ASN A 133 -1.64 -1.75 21.71
C ASN A 133 -1.98 -0.46 20.94
N ASP A 134 -1.02 0.42 20.74
CA ASP A 134 -1.10 1.68 19.99
C ASP A 134 -0.87 1.56 18.48
N MET A 135 -0.56 0.34 17.98
CA MET A 135 -0.35 0.09 16.55
C MET A 135 -1.65 -0.38 15.89
N ILE A 136 -2.03 0.30 14.82
CA ILE A 136 -3.14 -0.08 13.94
C ILE A 136 -2.53 -0.48 12.58
N GLU A 137 -2.89 -1.67 12.12
CA GLU A 137 -2.50 -2.22 10.83
C GLU A 137 -3.74 -2.35 9.94
N ILE A 138 -3.67 -1.79 8.73
CA ILE A 138 -4.73 -1.88 7.73
C ILE A 138 -4.18 -2.65 6.52
N GLU A 139 -4.66 -3.87 6.31
CA GLU A 139 -4.30 -4.73 5.19
C GLU A 139 -5.28 -4.57 4.03
N PHE A 140 -4.77 -4.39 2.81
CA PHE A 140 -5.54 -4.31 1.58
C PHE A 140 -5.07 -5.40 0.61
N GLN A 141 -6.01 -6.19 0.08
CA GLN A 141 -5.72 -7.24 -0.91
C GLN A 141 -6.50 -6.99 -2.20
N SER A 142 -5.78 -6.91 -3.33
CA SER A 142 -6.34 -6.80 -4.67
C SER A 142 -5.35 -7.31 -5.71
N GLN A 143 -5.83 -7.70 -6.88
CA GLN A 143 -4.95 -8.03 -8.00
C GLN A 143 -4.15 -6.81 -8.48
N SER A 144 -4.76 -5.63 -8.45
CA SER A 144 -4.11 -4.38 -8.86
C SER A 144 -4.69 -3.18 -8.12
N PHE A 145 -3.87 -2.15 -7.97
CA PHE A 145 -4.25 -0.88 -7.38
C PHE A 145 -3.97 0.27 -8.35
N LEU A 146 -4.75 1.34 -8.22
CA LEU A 146 -4.47 2.62 -8.87
C LEU A 146 -3.35 3.35 -8.11
N GLN A 147 -2.70 4.29 -8.78
CA GLN A 147 -1.71 5.14 -8.14
C GLN A 147 -2.34 5.91 -6.97
N GLN A 148 -1.68 5.91 -5.81
CA GLN A 148 -2.11 6.46 -4.52
C GLN A 148 -3.43 5.89 -3.96
N GLN A 149 -4.03 4.88 -4.56
CA GLN A 149 -5.34 4.36 -4.13
C GLN A 149 -5.36 3.97 -2.65
N VAL A 150 -4.38 3.17 -2.20
CA VAL A 150 -4.35 2.69 -0.80
C VAL A 150 -4.21 3.88 0.16
N ARG A 151 -3.26 4.77 -0.09
CA ARG A 151 -3.04 5.96 0.74
C ARG A 151 -4.28 6.86 0.81
N SER A 152 -4.98 7.03 -0.30
CA SER A 152 -6.23 7.81 -0.36
C SER A 152 -7.36 7.15 0.43
N MET A 153 -7.49 5.81 0.35
CA MET A 153 -8.47 5.06 1.16
C MET A 153 -8.16 5.19 2.65
N VAL A 154 -6.88 5.06 3.04
CA VAL A 154 -6.46 5.22 4.44
C VAL A 154 -6.76 6.62 4.96
N GLY A 155 -6.49 7.67 4.17
CA GLY A 155 -6.84 9.04 4.55
C GLY A 155 -8.34 9.23 4.82
N CYS A 156 -9.20 8.62 3.98
CA CYS A 156 -10.64 8.65 4.18
C CYS A 156 -11.07 7.80 5.39
N LEU A 157 -10.47 6.64 5.61
CA LEU A 157 -10.73 5.81 6.80
C LEU A 157 -10.33 6.55 8.09
N LYS A 158 -9.20 7.26 8.07
CA LYS A 158 -8.78 8.11 9.20
C LYS A 158 -9.80 9.21 9.52
N TYR A 159 -10.40 9.83 8.50
CA TYR A 159 -11.46 10.83 8.72
C TYR A 159 -12.73 10.23 9.34
N VAL A 160 -13.02 8.96 9.04
CA VAL A 160 -14.10 8.22 9.70
C VAL A 160 -13.72 7.92 11.16
N GLY A 161 -12.49 7.46 11.41
CA GLY A 161 -11.99 7.18 12.77
C GLY A 161 -11.93 8.41 13.67
N GLU A 162 -11.63 9.59 13.11
CA GLU A 162 -11.67 10.87 13.84
C GLU A 162 -13.09 11.48 13.95
N GLU A 163 -14.13 10.74 13.55
CA GLU A 163 -15.53 11.21 13.53
C GLU A 163 -15.80 12.44 12.65
N LYS A 164 -14.78 12.87 11.86
CA LYS A 164 -14.94 13.97 10.89
C LYS A 164 -15.89 13.60 9.75
N TRP A 165 -16.01 12.30 9.45
CA TRP A 165 -16.93 11.76 8.47
C TRP A 165 -17.79 10.65 9.06
N THR A 166 -19.10 10.75 8.85
CA THR A 166 -20.01 9.64 9.08
C THR A 166 -19.84 8.57 8.01
N LEU A 167 -20.33 7.36 8.27
CA LEU A 167 -20.36 6.29 7.26
C LEU A 167 -21.14 6.70 5.99
N LYS A 168 -22.22 7.48 6.15
CA LYS A 168 -22.99 8.06 5.03
C LYS A 168 -22.10 8.96 4.17
N LYS A 169 -21.31 9.84 4.79
CA LYS A 169 -20.36 10.70 4.06
C LYS A 169 -19.29 9.90 3.33
N PHE A 170 -18.72 8.87 3.96
CA PHE A 170 -17.74 7.98 3.33
C PHE A 170 -18.33 7.30 2.08
N MET A 171 -19.54 6.74 2.18
CA MET A 171 -20.25 6.13 1.05
C MET A 171 -20.58 7.14 -0.06
N PHE A 172 -20.99 8.35 0.30
CA PHE A 172 -21.19 9.43 -0.66
C PHE A 172 -19.90 9.72 -1.45
N VAL A 173 -18.76 9.86 -0.77
CA VAL A 173 -17.46 10.13 -1.40
C VAL A 173 -17.03 9.00 -2.32
N LEU A 174 -17.19 7.74 -1.92
CA LEU A 174 -16.92 6.56 -2.75
C LEU A 174 -17.77 6.60 -4.04
N ASN A 175 -19.07 6.80 -3.90
CA ASN A 175 -20.03 6.70 -5.01
C ASN A 175 -19.96 7.89 -5.98
N LYS A 176 -19.52 9.07 -5.53
CA LYS A 176 -19.41 10.28 -6.37
C LYS A 176 -18.28 10.23 -7.40
N LYS A 177 -17.30 9.33 -7.23
CA LYS A 177 -16.20 9.09 -8.19
C LYS A 177 -15.39 10.35 -8.52
N LYS A 178 -15.37 11.34 -7.61
CA LYS A 178 -14.70 12.64 -7.78
C LYS A 178 -13.51 12.78 -6.84
N ARG A 179 -12.30 12.90 -7.39
CA ARG A 179 -11.05 13.03 -6.60
C ARG A 179 -11.08 14.21 -5.62
N ILE A 180 -11.68 15.32 -6.00
CA ILE A 180 -11.75 16.53 -5.16
C ILE A 180 -12.48 16.29 -3.82
N LEU A 181 -13.33 15.28 -3.72
CA LEU A 181 -14.05 14.93 -2.51
C LEU A 181 -13.27 14.01 -1.59
N CYS A 182 -12.15 13.46 -2.06
CA CYS A 182 -11.32 12.55 -1.27
C CYS A 182 -10.57 13.31 -0.18
N ALA A 183 -10.46 12.70 1.01
CA ALA A 183 -9.53 13.20 2.02
C ALA A 183 -8.09 13.22 1.50
N PRO A 184 -7.19 14.02 2.08
CA PRO A 184 -5.77 13.97 1.76
C PRO A 184 -5.23 12.54 1.85
N PRO A 185 -4.35 12.12 0.91
CA PRO A 185 -3.74 10.80 0.98
C PRO A 185 -2.86 10.67 2.21
N ALA A 186 -2.92 9.54 2.88
CA ALA A 186 -2.06 9.22 4.00
C ALA A 186 -0.56 9.30 3.60
N PRO A 187 0.34 9.65 4.52
CA PRO A 187 1.79 9.71 4.28
C PRO A 187 2.35 8.40 3.71
N PRO A 188 3.38 8.45 2.84
CA PRO A 188 3.90 7.24 2.19
C PRO A 188 4.65 6.31 3.14
N GLU A 189 5.29 6.83 4.17
CA GLU A 189 6.13 6.09 5.11
C GLU A 189 5.37 5.05 5.94
N GLY A 190 4.05 5.18 6.06
CA GLY A 190 3.22 4.17 6.72
C GLY A 190 2.83 3.00 5.80
N LEU A 191 3.08 3.10 4.48
CA LEU A 191 2.64 2.12 3.50
C LEU A 191 3.74 1.11 3.15
N TYR A 192 3.37 -0.16 3.12
CA TYR A 192 4.24 -1.28 2.76
C TYR A 192 3.61 -2.13 1.66
N LEU A 193 4.35 -2.42 0.61
CA LEU A 193 4.05 -3.56 -0.25
C LEU A 193 4.51 -4.82 0.51
N ALA A 194 3.56 -5.60 1.03
CA ALA A 194 3.85 -6.76 1.86
C ALA A 194 4.12 -8.01 1.02
N ARG A 195 3.37 -8.14 -0.12
CA ARG A 195 3.55 -9.27 -1.03
C ARG A 195 2.94 -8.98 -2.41
#